data_76a8a2a93c642e02315b3e00771781d4
#
_entry.id   76a8a2a93c642e02315b3e00771781d4
#
_cell.length_a   1.000
_cell.length_b   1.000
_cell.length_c   1.000
_cell.angle_alpha   90.00
_cell.angle_beta   90.00
_cell.angle_gamma   90.00
#
_symmetry.space_group_name_H-M   'P 1'
#
loop_
_entity.id
_entity.type
_entity.pdbx_description
1 polymer ?
#
loop_
_entity_poly.entity_id
_entity_poly.type
_entity_poly.pdbx_seq_one_letter_code
_entity_poly.pdbx_strand_id
1 'polypeptide(L)'
;VKRILIAEDSNTMRSMLVSTIDALERFTIVEAASGFEALRLLPREQVDLIITDINMPDINGLELISYVRNNPNYQSIPLFIVSTESGDKDLEKGLALGANEYLVKPFDPQRLQELICKYLG
;
A
#
# COMPACT_ATOMS: atom_id res chain seq x y z
N VAL A 1 11.99 -11.94 -8.30
CA VAL A 1 11.20 -10.73 -8.61
C VAL A 1 10.37 -10.35 -7.39
N LYS A 2 10.44 -9.11 -6.97
CA LYS A 2 9.69 -8.64 -5.81
C LYS A 2 8.26 -8.32 -6.18
N ARG A 3 7.36 -8.51 -5.21
CA ARG A 3 5.91 -8.34 -5.39
C ARG A 3 5.38 -7.21 -4.55
N ILE A 4 4.53 -6.39 -5.18
CA ILE A 4 3.90 -5.24 -4.53
C ILE A 4 2.39 -5.50 -4.49
N LEU A 5 1.82 -5.49 -3.29
CA LEU A 5 0.38 -5.61 -3.11
C LEU A 5 -0.23 -4.22 -3.05
N ILE A 6 -1.23 -3.97 -3.90
CA ILE A 6 -1.97 -2.71 -3.90
C ILE A 6 -3.38 -2.99 -3.40
N ALA A 7 -3.79 -2.30 -2.34
CA ALA A 7 -5.14 -2.37 -1.80
C ALA A 7 -5.83 -1.03 -2.06
N GLU A 8 -6.73 -0.98 -3.04
CA GLU A 8 -7.38 0.25 -3.48
C GLU A 8 -8.72 -0.11 -4.12
N ASP A 9 -9.81 0.43 -3.59
CA ASP A 9 -11.16 0.12 -4.09
C ASP A 9 -11.53 0.92 -5.36
N SER A 10 -10.91 2.07 -5.59
CA SER A 10 -11.14 2.85 -6.81
C SER A 10 -10.39 2.20 -7.99
N ASN A 11 -11.13 1.79 -9.01
CA ASN A 11 -10.53 1.20 -10.22
C ASN A 11 -9.59 2.17 -10.91
N THR A 12 -9.98 3.43 -10.99
CA THR A 12 -9.16 4.46 -11.63
C THR A 12 -7.85 4.67 -10.90
N MET A 13 -7.92 4.82 -9.58
CA MET A 13 -6.71 5.03 -8.78
C MET A 13 -5.82 3.79 -8.77
N ARG A 14 -6.42 2.60 -8.69
CA ARG A 14 -5.65 1.35 -8.72
C ARG A 14 -4.90 1.22 -10.04
N SER A 15 -5.55 1.57 -11.15
CA SER A 15 -4.90 1.56 -12.48
C SER A 15 -3.75 2.56 -12.56
N MET A 16 -3.89 3.72 -11.94
CA MET A 16 -2.82 4.71 -11.91
C MET A 16 -1.61 4.20 -11.12
N LEU A 17 -1.85 3.56 -9.99
CA LEU A 17 -0.78 2.96 -9.19
C LEU A 17 -0.07 1.85 -9.97
N VAL A 18 -0.85 0.98 -10.61
CA VAL A 18 -0.31 -0.11 -11.42
C VAL A 18 0.57 0.44 -12.54
N SER A 19 0.07 1.43 -13.30
CA SER A 19 0.85 2.04 -14.39
C SER A 19 2.16 2.65 -13.90
N THR A 20 2.11 3.33 -12.76
CA THR A 20 3.29 3.96 -12.18
C THR A 20 4.36 2.93 -11.82
N ILE A 21 3.93 1.81 -11.26
CA ILE A 21 4.85 0.75 -10.84
C ILE A 21 5.34 -0.05 -12.05
N ASP A 22 4.45 -0.34 -13.00
CA ASP A 22 4.81 -1.08 -14.21
C ASP A 22 5.86 -0.36 -15.04
N ALA A 23 5.87 0.98 -14.99
CA ALA A 23 6.87 1.76 -15.71
C ALA A 23 8.30 1.46 -15.26
N LEU A 24 8.48 0.90 -14.06
CA LEU A 24 9.78 0.51 -13.55
C LEU A 24 10.25 -0.84 -14.12
N GLU A 25 9.35 -1.63 -14.66
CA GLU A 25 9.62 -2.93 -15.31
C GLU A 25 10.42 -3.92 -14.44
N ARG A 26 10.21 -3.86 -13.13
CA ARG A 26 11.00 -4.65 -12.18
C ARG A 26 10.17 -5.43 -11.17
N PHE A 27 8.87 -5.18 -11.09
CA PHE A 27 8.04 -5.70 -10.01
C PHE A 27 6.83 -6.45 -10.53
N THR A 28 6.40 -7.46 -9.77
CA THR A 28 5.12 -8.12 -9.99
C THR A 28 4.10 -7.41 -9.10
N ILE A 29 2.93 -7.12 -9.64
CA ILE A 29 1.88 -6.41 -8.92
C ILE A 29 0.74 -7.37 -8.59
N VAL A 30 0.30 -7.35 -7.33
CA VAL A 30 -0.87 -8.08 -6.86
C VAL A 30 -1.92 -7.04 -6.51
N GLU A 31 -3.08 -7.09 -7.15
CA GLU A 31 -4.14 -6.10 -6.94
C GLU A 31 -5.23 -6.63 -6.03
N ALA A 32 -5.63 -5.80 -5.08
CA ALA A 32 -6.77 -6.06 -4.20
C ALA A 32 -7.73 -4.88 -4.29
N ALA A 33 -9.00 -5.16 -4.53
CA ALA A 33 -10.03 -4.11 -4.64
C ALA A 33 -10.63 -3.73 -3.29
N SER A 34 -10.18 -4.35 -2.21
CA SER A 34 -10.68 -4.10 -0.86
C SER A 34 -9.64 -4.53 0.17
N GLY A 35 -9.83 -4.09 1.41
CA GLY A 35 -8.98 -4.50 2.51
C GLY A 35 -9.11 -5.99 2.81
N PHE A 36 -10.33 -6.51 2.73
CA PHE A 36 -10.57 -7.94 2.94
C PHE A 36 -9.83 -8.79 1.90
N GLU A 37 -9.88 -8.38 0.63
CA GLU A 37 -9.16 -9.09 -0.43
C GLU A 37 -7.65 -9.04 -0.20
N ALA A 38 -7.13 -7.91 0.27
CA ALA A 38 -5.73 -7.77 0.60
C ALA A 38 -5.32 -8.77 1.68
N LEU A 39 -6.13 -8.91 2.74
CA LEU A 39 -5.86 -9.87 3.81
C LEU A 39 -5.89 -11.30 3.29
N ARG A 40 -6.79 -11.59 2.35
CA ARG A 40 -6.89 -12.93 1.76
C ARG A 40 -5.67 -13.27 0.90
N LEU A 41 -5.10 -12.27 0.24
CA LEU A 41 -3.96 -12.46 -0.67
C LEU A 41 -2.62 -12.55 0.06
N LEU A 42 -2.47 -11.90 1.21
CA LEU A 42 -1.21 -11.87 1.94
C LEU A 42 -0.60 -13.26 2.19
N PRO A 43 -1.36 -14.27 2.65
CA PRO A 43 -0.75 -15.58 2.89
C PRO A 43 -0.47 -16.38 1.61
N ARG A 44 -1.05 -15.98 0.49
CA ARG A 44 -0.90 -16.68 -0.79
C ARG A 44 0.24 -16.13 -1.64
N GLU A 45 0.53 -14.85 -1.47
CA GLU A 45 1.54 -14.17 -2.24
C GLU A 45 2.70 -13.76 -1.33
N GLN A 46 3.91 -13.88 -1.81
CA GLN A 46 5.06 -13.41 -1.05
C GLN A 46 5.24 -11.92 -1.31
N VAL A 47 4.57 -11.12 -0.49
CA VAL A 47 4.50 -9.67 -0.69
C VAL A 47 5.72 -9.00 -0.08
N ASP A 48 6.36 -8.12 -0.84
CA ASP A 48 7.55 -7.39 -0.41
C ASP A 48 7.26 -5.94 -0.05
N LEU A 49 6.13 -5.41 -0.52
CA LEU A 49 5.69 -4.05 -0.22
C LEU A 49 4.17 -4.00 -0.31
N ILE A 50 3.54 -3.26 0.60
CA ILE A 50 2.10 -3.02 0.57
C ILE A 50 1.86 -1.53 0.33
N ILE A 51 0.96 -1.23 -0.62
CA ILE A 51 0.46 0.13 -0.84
C ILE A 51 -1.03 0.07 -0.63
N THR A 52 -1.56 0.88 0.28
CA THR A 52 -2.99 0.84 0.61
C THR A 52 -3.59 2.24 0.71
N ASP A 53 -4.86 2.34 0.34
CA ASP A 53 -5.68 3.51 0.67
C ASP A 53 -6.17 3.36 2.12
N ILE A 54 -6.61 4.45 2.71
CA ILE A 54 -7.23 4.42 4.04
C ILE A 54 -8.72 4.08 3.92
N ASN A 55 -9.43 4.77 3.04
CA ASN A 55 -10.88 4.64 2.93
C ASN A 55 -11.27 3.50 1.99
N MET A 56 -11.62 2.37 2.57
CA MET A 56 -12.12 1.21 1.87
C MET A 56 -13.38 0.71 2.60
N PRO A 57 -14.38 0.16 1.87
CA PRO A 57 -15.71 -0.07 2.45
C PRO A 57 -15.78 -1.17 3.53
N ASP A 58 -14.88 -2.12 3.51
CA ASP A 58 -14.93 -3.28 4.42
C ASP A 58 -13.92 -3.14 5.56
N ILE A 59 -12.63 -3.20 5.23
CA ILE A 59 -11.52 -3.02 6.17
C ILE A 59 -10.73 -1.83 5.68
N ASN A 60 -10.61 -0.79 6.50
CA ASN A 60 -9.88 0.40 6.07
C ASN A 60 -8.36 0.18 6.16
N GLY A 61 -7.61 1.12 5.56
CA GLY A 61 -6.15 1.00 5.53
C GLY A 61 -5.50 1.00 6.90
N LEU A 62 -6.08 1.71 7.87
CA LEU A 62 -5.53 1.74 9.22
C LEU A 62 -5.66 0.37 9.90
N GLU A 63 -6.79 -0.31 9.69
CA GLU A 63 -7.00 -1.66 10.19
C GLU A 63 -6.04 -2.65 9.51
N LEU A 64 -5.81 -2.47 8.21
CA LEU A 64 -4.87 -3.31 7.47
C LEU A 64 -3.44 -3.16 8.02
N ILE A 65 -3.01 -1.92 8.29
CA ILE A 65 -1.70 -1.66 8.87
C ILE A 65 -1.57 -2.37 10.23
N SER A 66 -2.58 -2.23 11.06
CA SER A 66 -2.58 -2.85 12.39
C SER A 66 -2.44 -4.36 12.27
N TYR A 67 -3.20 -4.99 11.37
CA TYR A 67 -3.10 -6.42 11.12
C TYR A 67 -1.68 -6.83 10.71
N VAL A 68 -1.10 -6.12 9.76
CA VAL A 68 0.24 -6.43 9.23
C VAL A 68 1.29 -6.31 10.32
N ARG A 69 1.25 -5.24 11.11
CA ARG A 69 2.25 -4.98 12.15
C ARG A 69 2.11 -5.92 13.35
N ASN A 70 0.93 -6.46 13.58
CA ASN A 70 0.70 -7.40 14.68
C ASN A 70 0.88 -8.86 14.27
N ASN A 71 1.17 -9.12 13.01
CA ASN A 71 1.39 -10.48 12.52
C ASN A 71 2.88 -10.73 12.31
N PRO A 72 3.48 -11.70 13.02
CA PRO A 72 4.90 -11.98 12.90
C PRO A 72 5.37 -12.31 11.49
N ASN A 73 4.48 -12.83 10.65
CA ASN A 73 4.83 -13.19 9.27
C ASN A 73 4.92 -11.97 8.35
N TYR A 74 4.30 -10.83 8.73
CA TYR A 74 4.18 -9.67 7.85
C TYR A 74 4.73 -8.37 8.46
N GLN A 75 5.08 -8.39 9.74
CA GLN A 75 5.40 -7.17 10.47
C GLN A 75 6.59 -6.38 9.92
N SER A 76 7.43 -7.01 9.11
CA SER A 76 8.60 -6.35 8.51
C SER A 76 8.35 -5.79 7.13
N ILE A 77 7.18 -6.04 6.54
CA ILE A 77 6.89 -5.60 5.17
C ILE A 77 6.72 -4.08 5.15
N PRO A 78 7.46 -3.36 4.31
CA PRO A 78 7.24 -1.92 4.14
C PRO A 78 5.81 -1.66 3.68
N LEU A 79 5.20 -0.61 4.21
CA LEU A 79 3.81 -0.28 3.90
C LEU A 79 3.67 1.22 3.69
N PHE A 80 3.09 1.59 2.54
CA PHE A 80 2.82 2.97 2.18
C PHE A 80 1.32 3.20 2.20
N ILE A 81 0.90 4.40 2.63
CA ILE A 81 -0.48 4.85 2.50
C ILE A 81 -0.53 5.84 1.34
N VAL A 82 -1.52 5.68 0.44
CA VAL A 82 -1.81 6.64 -0.61
C VAL A 82 -3.28 6.99 -0.50
N SER A 83 -3.62 8.19 -0.06
CA SER A 83 -4.99 8.55 0.27
C SER A 83 -5.31 10.01 -0.08
N THR A 84 -6.60 10.29 -0.27
CA THR A 84 -7.09 11.67 -0.42
C THR A 84 -7.15 12.40 0.91
N GLU A 85 -7.06 11.67 2.01
CA GLU A 85 -7.11 12.25 3.34
C GLU A 85 -5.83 13.01 3.63
N SER A 86 -5.94 14.34 3.68
CA SER A 86 -4.80 15.22 3.94
C SER A 86 -4.78 15.73 5.38
N GLY A 87 -5.71 15.25 6.22
CA GLY A 87 -5.78 15.66 7.61
C GLY A 87 -4.64 15.08 8.43
N ASP A 88 -4.12 15.89 9.34
CA ASP A 88 -3.02 15.48 10.20
C ASP A 88 -3.34 14.24 11.03
N LYS A 89 -4.61 14.06 11.40
CA LYS A 89 -5.03 12.91 12.22
C LYS A 89 -4.82 11.59 11.53
N ASP A 90 -5.17 11.48 10.24
CA ASP A 90 -5.02 10.23 9.50
C ASP A 90 -3.55 9.94 9.22
N LEU A 91 -2.78 10.96 8.92
CA LEU A 91 -1.34 10.84 8.76
C LEU A 91 -0.69 10.34 10.06
N GLU A 92 -1.02 10.99 11.19
CA GLU A 92 -0.48 10.62 12.48
C GLU A 92 -0.86 9.20 12.86
N LYS A 93 -2.12 8.80 12.67
CA LYS A 93 -2.58 7.45 12.98
C LYS A 93 -1.88 6.42 12.13
N GLY A 94 -1.75 6.67 10.83
CA GLY A 94 -1.09 5.75 9.92
C GLY A 94 0.37 5.54 10.31
N LEU A 95 1.09 6.61 10.57
CA LEU A 95 2.49 6.53 10.96
C LEU A 95 2.65 5.88 12.34
N ALA A 96 1.77 6.22 13.28
CA ALA A 96 1.80 5.63 14.62
C ALA A 96 1.52 4.13 14.60
N LEU A 97 0.69 3.66 13.67
CA LEU A 97 0.39 2.24 13.52
C LEU A 97 1.49 1.48 12.80
N GLY A 98 2.41 2.19 12.14
CA GLY A 98 3.55 1.55 11.52
C GLY A 98 3.68 1.70 10.01
N ALA A 99 2.94 2.63 9.39
CA ALA A 99 3.16 2.94 7.98
C ALA A 99 4.54 3.58 7.82
N ASN A 100 5.21 3.21 6.73
CA ASN A 100 6.55 3.74 6.45
C ASN A 100 6.50 5.07 5.73
N GLU A 101 5.53 5.25 4.83
CA GLU A 101 5.40 6.47 4.03
C GLU A 101 3.91 6.79 3.84
N TYR A 102 3.63 8.07 3.61
CA TYR A 102 2.28 8.55 3.37
C TYR A 102 2.30 9.50 2.18
N LEU A 103 1.52 9.20 1.15
CA LEU A 103 1.38 10.05 -0.03
C LEU A 103 -0.07 10.51 -0.14
N VAL A 104 -0.26 11.80 -0.42
CA VAL A 104 -1.59 12.39 -0.59
C VAL A 104 -1.92 12.42 -2.08
N LYS A 105 -3.14 11.98 -2.42
CA LYS A 105 -3.64 12.04 -3.79
C LYS A 105 -4.03 13.47 -4.18
N PRO A 106 -3.76 13.91 -5.40
CA PRO A 106 -3.02 13.20 -6.44
C PRO A 106 -1.54 13.11 -6.10
N PHE A 107 -0.96 11.91 -6.22
CA PHE A 107 0.43 11.71 -5.89
C PHE A 107 1.34 11.98 -7.11
N ASP A 108 2.60 12.30 -6.83
CA ASP A 108 3.62 12.44 -7.87
C ASP A 108 4.13 11.03 -8.21
N PRO A 109 3.94 10.56 -9.46
CA PRO A 109 4.40 9.22 -9.85
C PRO A 109 5.90 9.01 -9.64
N GLN A 110 6.70 10.02 -9.92
CA GLN A 110 8.15 9.93 -9.72
C GLN A 110 8.49 9.75 -8.25
N ARG A 111 7.80 10.46 -7.38
CA ARG A 111 8.02 10.33 -5.93
C ARG A 111 7.69 8.91 -5.45
N LEU A 112 6.59 8.34 -5.93
CA LEU A 112 6.22 6.98 -5.58
C LEU A 112 7.28 6.00 -6.06
N GLN A 113 7.77 6.15 -7.29
CA GLN A 113 8.81 5.30 -7.83
C GLN A 113 10.10 5.38 -7.01
N GLU A 114 10.50 6.59 -6.61
CA GLU A 114 11.67 6.79 -5.77
C GLU A 114 11.54 6.08 -4.42
N LEU A 115 10.37 6.19 -3.80
CA LEU A 115 10.12 5.53 -2.53
C LEU A 115 10.16 4.00 -2.66
N ILE A 116 9.56 3.47 -3.70
CA ILE A 116 9.58 2.03 -3.94
C ILE A 116 11.03 1.54 -4.07
N CYS A 117 11.82 2.23 -4.86
CA CYS A 117 13.22 1.87 -5.05
C CYS A 117 14.04 2.02 -3.76
N LYS A 118 13.70 2.99 -2.94
CA LYS A 118 14.35 3.18 -1.64
C LYS A 118 14.17 1.94 -0.74
N TYR A 119 12.99 1.35 -0.75
CA TYR A 119 12.69 0.21 0.13
C TYR A 119 13.00 -1.15 -0.50
N LEU A 120 12.88 -1.26 -1.80
CA LEU A 120 13.03 -2.57 -2.47
C LEU A 120 14.32 -2.69 -3.32
N GLY A 121 15.00 -1.60 -3.51
CA GLY A 121 16.19 -1.59 -4.37
C GLY A 121 15.83 -1.46 -5.84
#